data_09ba74d28d15237fc110a0755814e7fb
#
_entry.id   09ba74d28d15237fc110a0755814e7fb
#
_cell.length_a   1.000
_cell.length_b   1.000
_cell.length_c   1.000
_cell.angle_alpha   90.00
_cell.angle_beta   90.00
_cell.angle_gamma   90.00
#
_symmetry.space_group_name_H-M   'P 1'
#
loop_
_entity.id
_entity.type
_entity.pdbx_description
1 polymer ?
#
loop_
_entity_poly.entity_id
_entity_poly.type
_entity_poly.pdbx_seq_one_letter_code
_entity_poly.pdbx_strand_id
1 'polypeptide(L)'
;MGGKVPKWENSTSLSSISVTEEKQNVTTATYTVKYVYNSTEIKTAETRTGIVNQAPELESSDKDDIKVTTDGVLSAKYIYSSDDAASQAIASDGSTVVTINFREASKYNYTINAVGGSKTVQLASGSNFEGETLSVAYPRYVLDGTDLYKKEPTNNDYHKTYTLTGNLEDNLTYTKDLSNVVYYQEAEVIEGMTKATGSSANIRCSMGLGGYNAGETEVTLASLPKGSYSMIASTRGRSKGSLPINIAGTEWSVQTQGYNVTEDKTFTLSENGDVTVPTGGNNNNMFDFFVIQRIATPSAAITSAKYATYVAQGNVTIPSGVTAYTVKLDGESLTYTALDASTVIPEGTALLLNGEAKTYEFPYTLATASTITDNSLKASTGEGVTADGTQYILANVDGTLGFYQATTGTTIAAGKAYLEVPAETAKAVKFFGIGTTTGISNVSTTTADKGAYYNLQGMKVLRPAKGIFIHNGKKLVIK
;
A
#
# COMPACT_ATOMS: atom_id res chain seq x y z
N MET A 1 48.66 66.77 -23.36
CA MET A 1 48.26 67.20 -24.70
C MET A 1 46.76 67.43 -24.72
N GLY A 2 46.31 68.66 -24.71
CA GLY A 2 44.92 69.04 -24.65
C GLY A 2 44.28 69.07 -26.07
N GLY A 3 43.34 68.22 -26.28
CA GLY A 3 42.49 68.24 -27.48
C GLY A 3 41.34 69.22 -27.26
N LYS A 4 41.25 70.25 -28.00
CA LYS A 4 40.14 71.23 -28.05
C LYS A 4 38.89 70.52 -28.58
N VAL A 5 37.79 70.59 -27.84
CA VAL A 5 36.45 70.27 -28.27
C VAL A 5 36.00 71.38 -29.25
N PRO A 6 35.49 71.09 -30.44
CA PRO A 6 34.97 72.13 -31.33
C PRO A 6 33.72 72.78 -30.72
N LYS A 7 33.75 74.11 -30.58
CA LYS A 7 32.56 74.93 -30.35
C LYS A 7 31.64 74.90 -31.59
N TRP A 8 30.45 74.42 -31.38
CA TRP A 8 29.35 74.61 -32.34
C TRP A 8 28.84 76.05 -32.14
N GLU A 9 29.27 76.92 -33.00
CA GLU A 9 28.65 78.25 -33.18
C GLU A 9 27.72 78.15 -34.41
N ASN A 10 26.46 78.36 -34.15
CA ASN A 10 25.33 78.79 -34.89
C ASN A 10 24.09 77.96 -34.67
N SER A 11 23.35 78.34 -33.68
CA SER A 11 21.96 77.99 -33.54
C SER A 11 21.15 78.80 -34.59
N THR A 12 20.93 78.27 -35.71
CA THR A 12 19.79 78.70 -36.54
C THR A 12 18.56 78.16 -35.87
N SER A 13 17.81 79.03 -35.20
CA SER A 13 16.49 78.75 -34.72
C SER A 13 15.59 78.38 -35.86
N LEU A 14 15.20 77.11 -35.98
CA LEU A 14 14.06 76.72 -36.80
C LEU A 14 12.80 77.28 -36.14
N SER A 15 12.30 78.38 -36.69
CA SER A 15 11.20 79.15 -36.15
C SER A 15 9.82 78.57 -36.40
N SER A 16 9.66 77.54 -37.22
CA SER A 16 8.47 76.69 -37.29
C SER A 16 8.72 75.50 -38.24
N ILE A 17 8.45 74.31 -37.83
CA ILE A 17 8.11 73.17 -38.68
C ILE A 17 6.59 73.12 -38.71
N SER A 18 5.96 73.51 -39.79
CA SER A 18 4.55 73.22 -40.02
C SER A 18 4.46 71.79 -40.54
N VAL A 19 4.08 70.87 -39.71
CA VAL A 19 3.64 69.52 -40.09
C VAL A 19 2.21 69.73 -40.63
N THR A 20 2.03 69.76 -41.91
CA THR A 20 0.72 69.62 -42.54
C THR A 20 0.39 68.14 -42.49
N GLU A 21 -0.49 67.79 -41.62
CA GLU A 21 -1.10 66.48 -41.63
C GLU A 21 -1.99 66.42 -42.89
N GLU A 22 -1.48 65.80 -43.95
CA GLU A 22 -2.33 65.43 -45.08
C GLU A 22 -3.29 64.34 -44.57
N LYS A 23 -4.53 64.74 -44.23
CA LYS A 23 -5.58 63.77 -44.04
C LYS A 23 -5.80 63.00 -45.32
N GLN A 24 -5.13 61.86 -45.47
CA GLN A 24 -5.54 60.93 -46.48
C GLN A 24 -7.02 60.60 -46.24
N ASN A 25 -7.83 60.93 -47.23
CA ASN A 25 -9.24 60.53 -47.21
C ASN A 25 -9.31 59.02 -47.46
N VAL A 26 -9.15 58.24 -46.36
CA VAL A 26 -9.17 56.80 -46.44
C VAL A 26 -10.62 56.37 -46.56
N THR A 27 -10.99 55.89 -47.76
CA THR A 27 -12.32 55.27 -47.94
C THR A 27 -12.40 53.94 -47.23
N THR A 28 -13.37 53.79 -46.34
CA THR A 28 -13.64 52.57 -45.63
C THR A 28 -14.93 51.92 -46.11
N ALA A 29 -15.02 50.60 -46.08
CA ALA A 29 -16.23 49.83 -46.32
C ALA A 29 -16.34 48.68 -45.35
N THR A 30 -17.50 48.11 -45.23
CA THR A 30 -17.73 46.91 -44.40
C THR A 30 -17.26 45.66 -45.12
N TYR A 31 -16.88 44.63 -44.33
CA TYR A 31 -16.67 43.30 -44.81
C TYR A 31 -17.21 42.30 -43.78
N THR A 32 -17.51 41.06 -44.21
CA THR A 32 -18.08 40.03 -43.34
C THR A 32 -17.03 38.91 -43.10
N VAL A 33 -16.81 38.55 -41.86
CA VAL A 33 -15.99 37.40 -41.45
C VAL A 33 -16.92 36.22 -41.15
N LYS A 34 -16.73 35.10 -41.86
CA LYS A 34 -17.49 33.87 -41.68
C LYS A 34 -16.61 32.77 -41.13
N TYR A 35 -17.13 32.00 -40.17
CA TYR A 35 -16.46 30.89 -39.53
C TYR A 35 -17.12 29.59 -39.97
N VAL A 36 -16.44 28.74 -40.75
CA VAL A 36 -17.07 27.61 -41.42
C VAL A 36 -16.32 26.27 -41.15
N TYR A 37 -17.11 25.21 -41.07
CA TYR A 37 -16.66 23.83 -41.12
C TYR A 37 -17.49 23.09 -42.18
N ASN A 38 -16.84 22.43 -43.14
CA ASN A 38 -17.51 21.78 -44.26
C ASN A 38 -18.63 22.63 -44.90
N SER A 39 -18.33 23.91 -45.17
CA SER A 39 -19.26 24.90 -45.74
C SER A 39 -20.46 25.27 -44.84
N THR A 40 -20.51 24.77 -43.63
CA THR A 40 -21.54 25.14 -42.64
C THR A 40 -20.98 26.18 -41.68
N GLU A 41 -21.75 27.24 -41.44
CA GLU A 41 -21.39 28.24 -40.44
C GLU A 41 -21.48 27.67 -39.01
N ILE A 42 -20.38 27.73 -38.28
CA ILE A 42 -20.25 27.16 -36.91
C ILE A 42 -20.19 28.22 -35.80
N LYS A 43 -20.03 29.49 -36.18
CA LYS A 43 -20.11 30.68 -35.32
C LYS A 43 -20.76 31.77 -36.15
N THR A 44 -21.57 32.60 -35.52
CA THR A 44 -22.22 33.74 -36.18
C THR A 44 -21.22 34.63 -36.88
N ALA A 45 -21.49 34.96 -38.16
CA ALA A 45 -20.65 35.84 -38.92
C ALA A 45 -20.57 37.24 -38.31
N GLU A 46 -19.44 37.88 -38.43
CA GLU A 46 -19.16 39.22 -37.89
C GLU A 46 -18.99 40.24 -39.02
N THR A 47 -19.61 41.40 -38.89
CA THR A 47 -19.41 42.53 -39.83
C THR A 47 -18.40 43.50 -39.24
N ARG A 48 -17.35 43.77 -40.00
CA ARG A 48 -16.26 44.69 -39.63
C ARG A 48 -16.06 45.76 -40.66
N THR A 49 -15.30 46.82 -40.36
CA THR A 49 -14.97 47.90 -41.25
C THR A 49 -13.47 47.94 -41.50
N GLY A 50 -13.07 48.12 -42.76
CA GLY A 50 -11.68 48.26 -43.14
C GLY A 50 -11.48 49.19 -44.32
N ILE A 51 -10.24 49.39 -44.78
CA ILE A 51 -9.86 50.28 -45.81
C ILE A 51 -10.09 49.66 -47.20
N VAL A 52 -10.84 50.31 -48.04
CA VAL A 52 -11.11 49.83 -49.39
C VAL A 52 -9.81 49.53 -50.15
N ASN A 53 -9.78 48.41 -50.87
CA ASN A 53 -8.63 47.88 -51.61
C ASN A 53 -7.46 47.40 -50.75
N GLN A 54 -7.64 47.33 -49.46
CA GLN A 54 -6.68 46.62 -48.57
C GLN A 54 -7.22 45.27 -48.17
N ALA A 55 -6.31 44.36 -47.74
CA ALA A 55 -6.71 43.07 -47.24
C ALA A 55 -7.50 43.22 -45.91
N PRO A 56 -8.55 42.46 -45.70
CA PRO A 56 -9.25 42.41 -44.42
C PRO A 56 -8.32 41.98 -43.28
N GLU A 57 -8.41 42.67 -42.15
CA GLU A 57 -7.65 42.31 -40.94
C GLU A 57 -8.45 41.33 -40.10
N LEU A 58 -7.78 40.25 -39.68
CA LEU A 58 -8.31 39.30 -38.72
C LEU A 58 -7.74 39.56 -37.34
N GLU A 59 -8.57 39.42 -36.35
CA GLU A 59 -8.14 39.43 -34.95
C GLU A 59 -7.52 38.08 -34.57
N SER A 60 -6.64 38.06 -33.57
CA SER A 60 -6.07 36.80 -33.07
C SER A 60 -7.15 35.80 -32.56
N SER A 61 -8.22 36.34 -31.98
CA SER A 61 -9.38 35.59 -31.51
C SER A 61 -10.21 34.92 -32.61
N ASP A 62 -10.04 35.32 -33.86
CA ASP A 62 -10.69 34.68 -35.01
C ASP A 62 -10.16 33.26 -35.27
N LYS A 63 -8.97 32.98 -34.79
CA LYS A 63 -8.26 31.70 -34.94
C LYS A 63 -8.33 30.84 -33.70
N ASP A 64 -9.04 31.29 -32.68
CA ASP A 64 -9.24 30.51 -31.45
C ASP A 64 -10.18 29.33 -31.71
N ASP A 65 -10.00 28.27 -30.93
CA ASP A 65 -10.84 27.10 -31.01
C ASP A 65 -12.31 27.45 -30.72
N ILE A 66 -13.23 26.98 -31.56
CA ILE A 66 -14.66 27.14 -31.37
C ILE A 66 -15.17 25.89 -30.61
N LYS A 67 -15.74 26.12 -29.41
CA LYS A 67 -16.27 25.09 -28.55
C LYS A 67 -17.80 25.13 -28.51
N VAL A 68 -18.42 24.00 -28.80
CA VAL A 68 -19.87 23.82 -28.72
C VAL A 68 -20.19 22.96 -27.53
N THR A 69 -21.07 23.44 -26.63
CA THR A 69 -21.50 22.71 -25.47
C THR A 69 -23.00 22.39 -25.57
N THR A 70 -23.36 21.17 -25.19
CA THR A 70 -24.75 20.73 -25.07
C THR A 70 -24.95 20.27 -23.63
N ASP A 71 -25.94 20.81 -22.94
CA ASP A 71 -26.21 20.50 -21.53
C ASP A 71 -24.98 20.68 -20.59
N GLY A 72 -24.15 21.70 -20.91
CA GLY A 72 -22.94 21.99 -20.14
C GLY A 72 -21.74 21.09 -20.46
N VAL A 73 -21.89 20.12 -21.37
CA VAL A 73 -20.82 19.21 -21.79
C VAL A 73 -20.30 19.63 -23.17
N LEU A 74 -18.97 19.64 -23.36
CA LEU A 74 -18.34 19.90 -24.65
C LEU A 74 -18.73 18.80 -25.64
N SER A 75 -19.58 19.16 -26.60
CA SER A 75 -20.14 18.21 -27.60
C SER A 75 -19.40 18.23 -28.93
N ALA A 76 -18.83 19.39 -29.31
CA ALA A 76 -17.99 19.52 -30.48
C ALA A 76 -16.92 20.60 -30.26
N LYS A 77 -15.81 20.48 -30.95
CA LYS A 77 -14.71 21.44 -30.97
C LYS A 77 -14.18 21.57 -32.37
N TYR A 78 -13.95 22.81 -32.79
CA TYR A 78 -13.40 23.12 -34.09
C TYR A 78 -12.11 23.90 -33.92
N ILE A 79 -11.08 23.51 -34.67
CA ILE A 79 -9.73 24.07 -34.61
C ILE A 79 -9.48 24.81 -35.92
N TYR A 80 -8.90 26.01 -35.84
CA TYR A 80 -8.51 26.80 -37.00
C TYR A 80 -7.66 25.97 -37.98
N SER A 81 -7.97 26.10 -39.27
CA SER A 81 -7.28 25.40 -40.34
C SER A 81 -6.65 26.36 -41.36
N SER A 82 -7.43 27.28 -41.86
CA SER A 82 -6.97 28.28 -42.85
C SER A 82 -7.93 29.46 -42.94
N ASP A 83 -7.51 30.53 -43.56
CA ASP A 83 -8.35 31.65 -43.95
C ASP A 83 -7.94 32.20 -45.35
N ASP A 84 -8.81 32.97 -45.95
CA ASP A 84 -8.60 33.60 -47.23
C ASP A 84 -8.39 35.12 -47.14
N ALA A 85 -8.25 35.68 -45.94
CA ALA A 85 -8.16 37.14 -45.72
C ALA A 85 -7.05 37.82 -46.56
N ALA A 86 -5.86 37.21 -46.60
CA ALA A 86 -4.71 37.77 -47.34
C ALA A 86 -4.90 37.78 -48.86
N SER A 87 -5.83 37.00 -49.40
CA SER A 87 -6.17 36.91 -50.81
C SER A 87 -7.36 37.79 -51.22
N GLN A 88 -8.00 38.45 -50.26
CA GLN A 88 -9.15 39.31 -50.45
C GLN A 88 -8.73 40.78 -50.48
N ALA A 89 -9.53 41.62 -51.09
CA ALA A 89 -9.46 43.09 -50.99
C ALA A 89 -10.85 43.65 -50.67
N ILE A 90 -10.92 44.56 -49.73
CA ILE A 90 -12.19 45.15 -49.28
C ILE A 90 -12.82 45.94 -50.40
N ALA A 91 -13.97 45.49 -50.94
CA ALA A 91 -14.76 46.11 -51.91
C ALA A 91 -15.51 47.36 -51.39
N SER A 92 -15.66 48.39 -52.14
CA SER A 92 -16.32 49.64 -51.71
C SER A 92 -17.82 49.49 -51.48
N ASP A 93 -18.43 48.43 -52.02
CA ASP A 93 -19.85 48.15 -51.91
C ASP A 93 -20.18 47.26 -50.64
N GLY A 94 -19.18 46.86 -49.87
CA GLY A 94 -19.35 46.04 -48.68
C GLY A 94 -19.60 44.54 -48.92
N SER A 95 -19.39 44.11 -50.18
CA SER A 95 -19.66 42.72 -50.58
C SER A 95 -18.56 41.69 -50.16
N THR A 96 -17.42 42.16 -49.64
CA THR A 96 -16.29 41.31 -49.31
C THR A 96 -16.64 40.34 -48.14
N VAL A 97 -16.36 39.09 -48.37
CA VAL A 97 -16.55 38.01 -47.38
C VAL A 97 -15.22 37.32 -47.18
N VAL A 98 -14.74 37.33 -45.94
CA VAL A 98 -13.60 36.51 -45.49
C VAL A 98 -14.11 35.22 -44.92
N THR A 99 -13.54 34.13 -45.34
CA THR A 99 -13.88 32.81 -44.86
C THR A 99 -12.76 32.24 -44.03
N ILE A 100 -13.05 31.97 -42.77
CA ILE A 100 -12.13 31.24 -41.85
C ILE A 100 -12.61 29.81 -41.79
N ASN A 101 -11.75 28.90 -42.23
CA ASN A 101 -12.01 27.49 -42.26
C ASN A 101 -11.52 26.84 -40.98
N PHE A 102 -12.36 26.00 -40.43
CA PHE A 102 -12.05 25.19 -39.27
C PHE A 102 -12.12 23.69 -39.66
N ARG A 103 -11.39 22.87 -38.95
CA ARG A 103 -11.55 21.43 -38.96
C ARG A 103 -12.15 20.97 -37.63
N GLU A 104 -12.86 19.85 -37.63
CA GLU A 104 -13.28 19.21 -36.43
C GLU A 104 -12.06 18.69 -35.64
N ALA A 105 -12.04 18.92 -34.34
CA ALA A 105 -11.01 18.38 -33.46
C ALA A 105 -11.17 16.87 -33.31
N SER A 106 -10.07 16.16 -33.37
CA SER A 106 -10.06 14.72 -33.05
C SER A 106 -10.49 14.48 -31.60
N LYS A 107 -11.15 13.36 -31.35
CA LYS A 107 -11.50 12.93 -30.01
C LYS A 107 -10.58 11.79 -29.60
N TYR A 108 -9.89 11.94 -28.49
CA TYR A 108 -8.90 10.98 -27.97
C TYR A 108 -9.38 10.33 -26.70
N ASN A 109 -9.11 9.03 -26.58
CA ASN A 109 -9.35 8.29 -25.34
C ASN A 109 -8.17 8.47 -24.39
N TYR A 110 -8.46 8.43 -23.09
CA TYR A 110 -7.43 8.45 -22.08
C TYR A 110 -7.73 7.42 -20.98
N THR A 111 -6.68 6.86 -20.42
CA THR A 111 -6.69 6.02 -19.21
C THR A 111 -5.48 6.37 -18.37
N ILE A 112 -5.72 6.75 -17.14
CA ILE A 112 -4.68 7.14 -16.18
C ILE A 112 -4.81 6.23 -14.96
N ASN A 113 -3.71 5.60 -14.59
CA ASN A 113 -3.65 4.66 -13.48
C ASN A 113 -2.60 5.07 -12.45
N ALA A 114 -2.80 4.67 -11.20
CA ALA A 114 -1.78 4.61 -10.16
C ALA A 114 -1.33 3.16 -10.01
N VAL A 115 -0.01 2.92 -10.04
CA VAL A 115 0.57 1.58 -9.98
C VAL A 115 1.56 1.51 -8.81
N GLY A 116 1.23 0.69 -7.81
CA GLY A 116 2.09 0.40 -6.67
C GLY A 116 2.19 -1.12 -6.47
N GLY A 117 3.40 -1.68 -6.58
CA GLY A 117 3.59 -3.12 -6.56
C GLY A 117 2.87 -3.83 -7.70
N SER A 118 2.02 -4.78 -7.36
CA SER A 118 1.12 -5.48 -8.31
C SER A 118 -0.24 -4.79 -8.46
N LYS A 119 -0.53 -3.81 -7.60
CA LYS A 119 -1.82 -3.11 -7.59
C LYS A 119 -1.87 -2.00 -8.63
N THR A 120 -2.93 -2.02 -9.42
CA THR A 120 -3.29 -0.93 -10.33
C THR A 120 -4.64 -0.35 -9.92
N VAL A 121 -4.69 0.96 -9.74
CA VAL A 121 -5.91 1.71 -9.43
C VAL A 121 -6.18 2.68 -10.56
N GLN A 122 -7.31 2.55 -11.25
CA GLN A 122 -7.69 3.48 -12.29
C GLN A 122 -8.12 4.82 -11.66
N LEU A 123 -7.42 5.89 -12.01
CA LEU A 123 -7.68 7.25 -11.51
C LEU A 123 -8.68 7.99 -12.39
N ALA A 124 -8.51 7.87 -13.68
CA ALA A 124 -9.39 8.49 -14.65
C ALA A 124 -9.41 7.71 -15.96
N SER A 125 -10.56 7.68 -16.62
CA SER A 125 -10.70 7.20 -18.00
C SER A 125 -11.83 7.92 -18.70
N GLY A 126 -11.74 8.02 -20.01
CA GLY A 126 -12.77 8.68 -20.82
C GLY A 126 -12.26 9.08 -22.18
N SER A 127 -12.90 10.09 -22.76
CA SER A 127 -12.46 10.72 -24.01
C SER A 127 -12.66 12.23 -23.94
N ASN A 128 -11.76 12.97 -24.60
CA ASN A 128 -11.88 14.41 -24.72
C ASN A 128 -11.28 14.87 -26.06
N PHE A 129 -11.50 16.12 -26.43
CA PHE A 129 -11.06 16.65 -27.71
C PHE A 129 -9.58 17.03 -27.70
N GLU A 130 -9.00 17.02 -28.87
CA GLU A 130 -7.64 17.51 -29.16
C GLU A 130 -7.37 18.87 -28.53
N GLY A 131 -6.23 19.01 -27.86
CA GLY A 131 -5.79 20.23 -27.20
C GLY A 131 -6.49 20.53 -25.86
N GLU A 132 -7.53 19.76 -25.48
CA GLU A 132 -8.14 19.94 -24.15
C GLU A 132 -7.21 19.43 -23.06
N THR A 133 -7.28 20.10 -21.91
CA THR A 133 -6.52 19.72 -20.73
C THR A 133 -7.35 18.86 -19.79
N LEU A 134 -6.69 17.89 -19.18
CA LEU A 134 -7.24 17.01 -18.16
C LEU A 134 -6.39 17.14 -16.92
N SER A 135 -6.98 17.52 -15.80
CA SER A 135 -6.32 17.50 -14.49
C SER A 135 -6.79 16.29 -13.70
N VAL A 136 -5.88 15.35 -13.43
CA VAL A 136 -6.18 14.11 -12.74
C VAL A 136 -5.54 14.12 -11.36
N ALA A 137 -6.38 13.99 -10.34
CA ALA A 137 -5.93 13.79 -8.97
C ALA A 137 -5.40 12.37 -8.78
N TYR A 138 -4.37 12.22 -7.95
CA TYR A 138 -3.86 10.92 -7.56
C TYR A 138 -3.63 10.84 -6.05
N PRO A 139 -3.83 9.66 -5.41
CA PRO A 139 -3.63 9.49 -3.99
C PRO A 139 -2.13 9.56 -3.62
N ARG A 140 -1.83 9.82 -2.35
CA ARG A 140 -0.45 9.77 -1.83
C ARG A 140 0.11 8.36 -1.88
N TYR A 141 -0.75 7.39 -1.61
CA TYR A 141 -0.37 6.00 -1.45
C TYR A 141 -1.26 5.06 -2.26
N VAL A 142 -0.68 3.94 -2.63
CA VAL A 142 -1.39 2.76 -3.15
C VAL A 142 -1.09 1.59 -2.22
N LEU A 143 -2.12 0.95 -1.70
CA LEU A 143 -2.00 -0.23 -0.85
C LEU A 143 -2.10 -1.49 -1.70
N ASP A 144 -1.05 -2.32 -1.68
CA ASP A 144 -0.99 -3.64 -2.29
C ASP A 144 -0.72 -4.71 -1.22
N GLY A 145 -1.77 -5.46 -0.85
CA GLY A 145 -1.72 -6.36 0.29
C GLY A 145 -1.46 -5.62 1.60
N THR A 146 -0.29 -5.82 2.20
CA THR A 146 0.17 -5.10 3.40
C THR A 146 1.30 -4.13 3.10
N ASP A 147 1.66 -3.94 1.84
CA ASP A 147 2.69 -3.01 1.40
C ASP A 147 2.08 -1.70 0.93
N LEU A 148 2.59 -0.59 1.43
CA LEU A 148 2.16 0.75 1.05
C LEU A 148 3.20 1.38 0.14
N TYR A 149 2.74 1.83 -1.02
CA TYR A 149 3.57 2.46 -2.05
C TYR A 149 3.25 3.94 -2.11
N LYS A 150 4.26 4.80 -2.09
CA LYS A 150 4.14 6.24 -2.04
C LYS A 150 4.52 6.89 -3.37
N LYS A 151 3.83 7.98 -3.69
CA LYS A 151 4.22 8.92 -4.73
C LYS A 151 4.29 10.33 -4.16
N GLU A 152 5.44 10.96 -4.31
CA GLU A 152 5.61 12.35 -3.89
C GLU A 152 4.83 13.29 -4.83
N PRO A 153 4.23 14.35 -4.29
CA PRO A 153 3.55 15.35 -5.09
C PRO A 153 4.54 16.27 -5.81
N THR A 154 4.10 16.85 -6.90
CA THR A 154 4.84 17.96 -7.53
C THR A 154 4.38 19.27 -6.93
N ASN A 155 5.28 20.04 -6.29
CA ASN A 155 4.97 21.32 -5.64
C ASN A 155 3.81 21.23 -4.61
N ASN A 156 3.75 20.16 -3.82
CA ASN A 156 2.66 19.86 -2.88
C ASN A 156 1.27 19.71 -3.56
N ASP A 157 1.24 19.45 -4.84
CA ASP A 157 0.03 19.23 -5.62
C ASP A 157 -0.04 17.78 -6.09
N TYR A 158 -1.11 17.07 -5.67
CA TYR A 158 -1.41 15.69 -6.04
C TYR A 158 -2.29 15.62 -7.30
N HIS A 159 -2.06 16.55 -8.25
CA HIS A 159 -2.66 16.53 -9.57
C HIS A 159 -1.59 16.41 -10.64
N LYS A 160 -1.93 15.73 -11.72
CA LYS A 160 -1.16 15.73 -12.95
C LYS A 160 -2.03 16.24 -14.09
N THR A 161 -1.53 17.27 -14.79
CA THR A 161 -2.22 17.85 -15.92
C THR A 161 -1.68 17.25 -17.21
N TYR A 162 -2.58 16.93 -18.11
CA TYR A 162 -2.31 16.40 -19.44
C TYR A 162 -2.98 17.29 -20.49
N THR A 163 -2.33 17.47 -21.63
CA THR A 163 -2.94 18.05 -22.83
C THR A 163 -3.09 16.93 -23.85
N LEU A 164 -4.29 16.70 -24.34
CA LEU A 164 -4.56 15.60 -25.27
C LEU A 164 -4.13 15.95 -26.69
N THR A 165 -3.10 15.26 -27.19
CA THR A 165 -2.59 15.35 -28.58
C THR A 165 -2.72 14.03 -29.31
N GLY A 166 -3.26 13.00 -28.66
CA GLY A 166 -3.49 11.63 -29.11
C GLY A 166 -4.14 10.82 -28.02
N ASN A 167 -4.40 9.53 -28.28
CA ASN A 167 -4.82 8.61 -27.21
C ASN A 167 -3.74 8.57 -26.15
N LEU A 168 -4.15 8.62 -24.88
CA LEU A 168 -3.27 8.73 -23.73
C LEU A 168 -3.48 7.53 -22.78
N GLU A 169 -2.41 6.82 -22.51
CA GLU A 169 -2.33 5.86 -21.41
C GLU A 169 -1.12 6.25 -20.55
N ASP A 170 -1.36 6.48 -19.26
CA ASP A 170 -0.29 6.80 -18.31
C ASP A 170 -0.46 6.01 -17.01
N ASN A 171 0.65 5.41 -16.57
CA ASN A 171 0.74 4.65 -15.34
C ASN A 171 1.64 5.39 -14.36
N LEU A 172 1.03 6.11 -13.41
CA LEU A 172 1.77 6.80 -12.34
C LEU A 172 2.38 5.75 -11.41
N THR A 173 3.69 5.60 -11.45
CA THR A 173 4.43 4.63 -10.66
C THR A 173 4.67 5.13 -9.24
N TYR A 174 4.45 4.26 -8.27
CA TYR A 174 4.65 4.46 -6.85
C TYR A 174 5.81 3.59 -6.36
N THR A 175 6.57 4.09 -5.40
CA THR A 175 7.68 3.36 -4.77
C THR A 175 7.26 2.81 -3.43
N LYS A 176 7.74 1.61 -3.09
CA LYS A 176 7.45 0.99 -1.79
C LYS A 176 7.98 1.87 -0.65
N ASP A 177 7.13 2.15 0.32
CA ASP A 177 7.41 3.02 1.48
C ASP A 177 7.34 2.23 2.79
N LEU A 178 6.20 1.56 3.05
CA LEU A 178 5.96 0.81 4.28
C LEU A 178 5.54 -0.63 3.98
N SER A 179 5.78 -1.53 4.93
CA SER A 179 5.31 -2.92 4.93
C SER A 179 4.54 -3.21 6.22
N ASN A 180 3.80 -4.32 6.23
CA ASN A 180 3.00 -4.72 7.38
C ASN A 180 1.96 -3.67 7.80
N VAL A 181 1.45 -2.93 6.82
CA VAL A 181 0.37 -1.96 7.00
C VAL A 181 -0.93 -2.73 7.25
N VAL A 182 -1.58 -2.43 8.35
CA VAL A 182 -2.83 -3.07 8.78
C VAL A 182 -4.04 -2.18 8.53
N TYR A 183 -3.82 -0.88 8.39
CA TYR A 183 -4.85 0.09 8.04
C TYR A 183 -4.25 1.27 7.28
N TYR A 184 -4.93 1.69 6.23
CA TYR A 184 -4.64 2.91 5.50
C TYR A 184 -5.96 3.54 5.03
N GLN A 185 -6.10 4.81 5.29
CA GLN A 185 -7.18 5.64 4.79
C GLN A 185 -6.65 7.01 4.43
N GLU A 186 -6.82 7.39 3.20
CA GLU A 186 -6.68 8.76 2.72
C GLU A 186 -8.10 9.31 2.51
N ALA A 187 -8.29 10.51 2.88
CA ALA A 187 -9.51 11.26 3.10
C ALA A 187 -10.64 11.21 2.06
N GLU A 188 -10.87 10.11 1.40
CA GLU A 188 -12.09 9.85 0.63
C GLU A 188 -13.05 8.91 1.36
N VAL A 189 -13.73 9.37 2.37
CA VAL A 189 -14.86 8.65 2.96
C VAL A 189 -14.48 7.42 3.78
N ILE A 190 -14.21 7.63 5.05
CA ILE A 190 -14.54 6.62 6.06
C ILE A 190 -16.07 6.57 6.13
N GLU A 191 -16.65 5.38 6.06
CA GLU A 191 -18.08 5.17 6.18
C GLU A 191 -18.63 5.88 7.43
N GLY A 192 -19.64 6.73 7.25
CA GLY A 192 -20.20 7.57 8.32
C GLY A 192 -19.56 8.96 8.46
N MET A 193 -18.52 9.30 7.70
CA MET A 193 -17.95 10.63 7.66
C MET A 193 -18.41 11.40 6.43
N THR A 194 -18.82 12.65 6.60
CA THR A 194 -19.24 13.51 5.49
C THR A 194 -18.00 14.14 4.85
N LYS A 195 -17.84 13.96 3.54
CA LYS A 195 -16.84 14.70 2.76
C LYS A 195 -17.11 16.20 2.90
N ALA A 196 -16.13 16.98 3.37
CA ALA A 196 -16.26 18.42 3.40
C ALA A 196 -16.27 18.96 1.97
N THR A 197 -17.41 19.45 1.51
CA THR A 197 -17.56 20.21 0.27
C THR A 197 -17.00 21.60 0.47
N GLY A 198 -15.75 21.83 0.13
CA GLY A 198 -15.11 23.13 0.13
C GLY A 198 -14.77 23.58 -1.28
N SER A 199 -15.07 24.81 -1.59
CA SER A 199 -15.04 25.49 -2.88
C SER A 199 -13.65 25.85 -3.43
N SER A 200 -12.63 25.06 -3.24
CA SER A 200 -11.38 25.26 -3.94
C SER A 200 -10.92 23.94 -4.55
N ALA A 201 -10.59 23.99 -5.81
CA ALA A 201 -10.24 22.89 -6.70
C ALA A 201 -8.98 22.08 -6.32
N ASN A 202 -8.48 22.24 -5.12
CA ASN A 202 -7.47 21.38 -4.57
C ASN A 202 -8.19 20.22 -3.89
N ILE A 203 -8.17 19.06 -4.48
CA ILE A 203 -8.60 17.81 -3.87
C ILE A 203 -7.69 17.57 -2.67
N ARG A 204 -7.98 18.27 -1.63
CA ARG A 204 -7.52 17.92 -0.31
C ARG A 204 -8.62 17.10 0.24
N CYS A 205 -8.42 15.82 0.18
CA CYS A 205 -9.25 14.88 0.85
C CYS A 205 -9.23 15.23 2.33
N SER A 206 -10.07 16.08 2.76
CA SER A 206 -10.29 16.31 4.17
C SER A 206 -11.36 15.32 4.58
N MET A 207 -11.00 14.38 5.40
CA MET A 207 -12.00 13.69 6.20
C MET A 207 -12.67 14.76 7.00
N GLY A 208 -13.91 15.06 6.64
CA GLY A 208 -14.66 16.15 7.24
C GLY A 208 -15.02 15.88 8.71
N LEU A 209 -13.99 15.78 9.53
CA LEU A 209 -14.08 15.87 10.98
C LEU A 209 -14.11 17.35 11.33
N GLY A 210 -14.97 18.06 10.64
CA GLY A 210 -15.17 19.45 10.89
C GLY A 210 -16.15 19.65 12.03
N GLY A 211 -15.77 20.44 13.03
CA GLY A 211 -16.62 21.11 13.99
C GLY A 211 -17.31 20.18 14.97
N TYR A 212 -16.66 19.95 16.05
CA TYR A 212 -17.21 19.29 17.20
C TYR A 212 -18.39 20.05 17.79
N ASN A 213 -19.55 19.43 17.76
CA ASN A 213 -20.41 19.49 18.91
C ASN A 213 -20.12 18.23 19.73
N ALA A 214 -19.48 18.43 20.86
CA ALA A 214 -19.05 17.36 21.73
C ALA A 214 -20.15 16.34 21.97
N GLY A 215 -19.89 15.08 21.70
CA GLY A 215 -20.61 13.98 22.30
C GLY A 215 -21.23 12.96 21.40
N GLU A 216 -21.03 12.96 20.07
CA GLU A 216 -22.08 12.27 19.37
C GLU A 216 -21.73 10.97 18.71
N THR A 217 -20.58 10.73 18.15
CA THR A 217 -20.22 9.38 17.68
C THR A 217 -18.71 9.24 17.48
N GLU A 218 -18.18 8.11 17.85
CA GLU A 218 -16.85 7.69 17.46
C GLU A 218 -16.94 6.81 16.22
N VAL A 219 -15.98 6.97 15.31
CA VAL A 219 -15.79 6.06 14.17
C VAL A 219 -14.58 5.18 14.44
N THR A 220 -14.77 3.89 14.37
CA THR A 220 -13.68 2.92 14.43
C THR A 220 -12.92 2.94 13.12
N LEU A 221 -11.65 3.37 13.15
CA LEU A 221 -10.74 3.28 12.02
C LEU A 221 -10.30 1.84 11.82
N ALA A 222 -9.84 1.21 12.91
CA ALA A 222 -9.35 -0.17 12.88
C ALA A 222 -9.59 -0.86 14.22
N SER A 223 -9.93 -2.14 14.17
CA SER A 223 -9.85 -3.05 15.31
C SER A 223 -8.54 -3.84 15.18
N LEU A 224 -7.67 -3.71 16.17
CA LEU A 224 -6.33 -4.24 16.13
C LEU A 224 -6.17 -5.40 17.13
N PRO A 225 -5.55 -6.52 16.73
CA PRO A 225 -5.14 -7.53 17.68
C PRO A 225 -4.02 -7.02 18.60
N LYS A 226 -3.83 -7.69 19.72
CA LYS A 226 -2.65 -7.52 20.58
C LYS A 226 -1.37 -7.40 19.72
N GLY A 227 -0.47 -6.49 20.07
CA GLY A 227 0.78 -6.30 19.33
C GLY A 227 1.33 -4.89 19.42
N SER A 228 2.44 -4.65 18.74
CA SER A 228 3.10 -3.34 18.65
C SER A 228 2.89 -2.72 17.28
N TYR A 229 2.58 -1.43 17.28
CA TYR A 229 2.17 -0.68 16.10
C TYR A 229 2.85 0.68 16.03
N SER A 230 2.97 1.19 14.83
CA SER A 230 3.21 2.60 14.53
C SER A 230 1.99 3.15 13.81
N MET A 231 1.53 4.31 14.22
CA MET A 231 0.46 5.04 13.54
C MET A 231 1.01 6.37 13.05
N ILE A 232 0.72 6.69 11.81
CA ILE A 232 0.97 7.99 11.20
C ILE A 232 -0.40 8.64 11.01
N ALA A 233 -0.56 9.86 11.53
CA ALA A 233 -1.75 10.67 11.32
C ALA A 233 -1.35 12.02 10.73
N SER A 234 -1.98 12.41 9.64
CA SER A 234 -1.81 13.72 9.05
C SER A 234 -3.04 14.56 9.29
N THR A 235 -2.82 15.78 9.72
CA THR A 235 -3.87 16.74 10.02
C THR A 235 -3.69 18.01 9.22
N ARG A 236 -4.80 18.72 9.05
CA ARG A 236 -4.87 20.01 8.43
C ARG A 236 -5.72 20.95 9.27
N GLY A 237 -5.22 22.15 9.54
CA GLY A 237 -5.96 23.13 10.30
C GLY A 237 -5.60 24.55 9.95
N ARG A 238 -6.59 25.45 9.97
CA ARG A 238 -6.38 26.90 9.81
C ARG A 238 -5.92 27.54 11.11
N SER A 239 -6.19 26.92 12.23
CA SER A 239 -5.83 27.39 13.55
C SER A 239 -5.02 26.36 14.31
N LYS A 240 -4.20 26.84 15.25
CA LYS A 240 -3.50 25.96 16.19
C LYS A 240 -4.55 25.25 17.07
N GLY A 241 -4.44 23.94 17.15
CA GLY A 241 -5.33 23.10 17.93
C GLY A 241 -4.84 21.66 17.93
N SER A 242 -5.69 20.74 18.30
CA SER A 242 -5.42 19.30 18.23
C SER A 242 -6.66 18.52 17.85
N LEU A 243 -6.47 17.35 17.29
CA LEU A 243 -7.52 16.37 16.99
C LEU A 243 -7.22 15.09 17.78
N PRO A 244 -8.19 14.59 18.57
CA PRO A 244 -7.97 13.38 19.36
C PRO A 244 -8.12 12.11 18.51
N ILE A 245 -7.27 11.14 18.80
CA ILE A 245 -7.39 9.75 18.36
C ILE A 245 -7.42 8.90 19.63
N ASN A 246 -8.43 8.08 19.78
CA ASN A 246 -8.49 7.15 20.89
C ASN A 246 -7.88 5.81 20.46
N ILE A 247 -6.85 5.37 21.17
CA ILE A 247 -6.17 4.10 20.94
C ILE A 247 -6.46 3.21 22.15
N ALA A 248 -7.38 2.27 22.01
CA ALA A 248 -7.79 1.33 23.06
C ALA A 248 -8.04 2.01 24.42
N GLY A 249 -8.82 3.08 24.41
CA GLY A 249 -9.18 3.85 25.61
C GLY A 249 -8.15 4.94 26.01
N THR A 250 -7.03 5.07 25.29
CA THR A 250 -6.02 6.11 25.54
C THR A 250 -6.04 7.16 24.45
N GLU A 251 -6.24 8.42 24.82
CA GLU A 251 -6.26 9.53 23.87
C GLU A 251 -4.82 9.90 23.41
N TRP A 252 -4.68 10.08 22.10
CA TRP A 252 -3.56 10.74 21.47
C TRP A 252 -4.02 12.00 20.76
N SER A 253 -3.60 13.15 21.24
CA SER A 253 -3.93 14.45 20.65
C SER A 253 -2.92 14.82 19.56
N VAL A 254 -3.31 14.71 18.30
CA VAL A 254 -2.51 15.09 17.13
C VAL A 254 -2.63 16.60 16.91
N GLN A 255 -1.50 17.31 16.82
CA GLN A 255 -1.50 18.76 16.66
C GLN A 255 -1.97 19.17 15.28
N THR A 256 -2.69 20.29 15.22
CA THR A 256 -3.07 20.99 13.99
C THR A 256 -2.40 22.37 13.98
N GLN A 257 -1.55 22.64 13.00
CA GLN A 257 -0.96 23.95 12.81
C GLN A 257 -0.62 24.18 11.36
N GLY A 258 -1.46 24.97 10.66
CA GLY A 258 -1.27 25.21 9.23
C GLY A 258 -1.70 24.01 8.37
N TYR A 259 -1.00 23.80 7.27
CA TYR A 259 -1.35 22.77 6.31
C TYR A 259 -0.38 21.59 6.40
N ASN A 260 -0.92 20.36 6.40
CA ASN A 260 -0.15 19.10 6.34
C ASN A 260 0.80 18.87 7.53
N VAL A 261 0.29 18.93 8.74
CA VAL A 261 1.03 18.45 9.92
C VAL A 261 0.87 16.95 9.99
N THR A 262 2.01 16.26 9.99
CA THR A 262 2.05 14.79 10.12
C THR A 262 2.78 14.45 11.40
N GLU A 263 2.16 13.63 12.22
CA GLU A 263 2.76 13.08 13.44
C GLU A 263 2.71 11.56 13.40
N ASP A 264 3.67 10.93 14.04
CA ASP A 264 3.75 9.50 14.23
C ASP A 264 3.79 9.14 15.71
N LYS A 265 3.21 8.00 16.03
CA LYS A 265 3.16 7.44 17.38
C LYS A 265 3.33 5.94 17.35
N THR A 266 4.27 5.42 18.13
CA THR A 266 4.33 4.01 18.44
C THR A 266 3.50 3.69 19.68
N PHE A 267 2.84 2.52 19.68
CA PHE A 267 2.07 2.03 20.82
C PHE A 267 2.04 0.51 20.85
N THR A 268 1.77 -0.05 22.02
CA THR A 268 1.63 -1.50 22.21
C THR A 268 0.30 -1.78 22.87
N LEU A 269 -0.46 -2.71 22.28
CA LEU A 269 -1.69 -3.24 22.83
C LEU A 269 -1.40 -4.53 23.58
N SER A 270 -1.73 -4.59 24.87
CA SER A 270 -1.63 -5.81 25.68
C SER A 270 -2.76 -6.80 25.40
N GLU A 271 -3.86 -6.33 24.85
CA GLU A 271 -5.04 -7.08 24.41
C GLU A 271 -5.59 -6.45 23.11
N ASN A 272 -6.59 -7.08 22.50
CA ASN A 272 -7.26 -6.53 21.32
C ASN A 272 -7.91 -5.19 21.64
N GLY A 273 -7.79 -4.22 20.74
CA GLY A 273 -8.32 -2.88 20.98
C GLY A 273 -8.63 -2.12 19.69
N ASP A 274 -9.51 -1.14 19.81
CA ASP A 274 -9.93 -0.31 18.71
C ASP A 274 -9.13 0.99 18.66
N VAL A 275 -8.90 1.47 17.44
CA VAL A 275 -8.45 2.83 17.16
C VAL A 275 -9.66 3.59 16.64
N THR A 276 -10.10 4.60 17.38
CA THR A 276 -11.29 5.38 17.04
C THR A 276 -10.95 6.86 16.91
N VAL A 277 -11.72 7.55 16.11
CA VAL A 277 -11.72 9.01 16.00
C VAL A 277 -13.13 9.53 16.19
N PRO A 278 -13.28 10.67 16.82
CA PRO A 278 -14.60 11.24 16.99
C PRO A 278 -15.12 11.83 15.68
N THR A 279 -16.43 11.80 15.47
CA THR A 279 -17.12 12.46 14.36
C THR A 279 -17.61 13.84 14.76
N GLY A 280 -17.62 14.72 13.80
CA GLY A 280 -18.06 16.11 14.04
C GLY A 280 -16.87 17.06 14.11
N GLY A 281 -17.11 18.36 14.08
CA GLY A 281 -16.06 19.35 14.18
C GLY A 281 -16.34 20.59 13.33
N ASN A 282 -15.51 21.62 13.40
CA ASN A 282 -15.62 22.77 12.52
C ASN A 282 -14.65 22.63 11.34
N ASN A 283 -15.01 23.18 10.18
CA ASN A 283 -14.22 23.13 8.93
C ASN A 283 -12.78 23.66 9.03
N ASN A 284 -12.26 23.89 10.23
CA ASN A 284 -10.96 24.49 10.45
C ASN A 284 -9.85 23.48 10.72
N ASN A 285 -10.18 22.32 11.30
CA ASN A 285 -9.22 21.29 11.65
C ASN A 285 -9.76 19.92 11.23
N MET A 286 -8.98 19.15 10.49
CA MET A 286 -9.41 17.86 9.94
C MET A 286 -8.24 16.91 9.75
N PHE A 287 -8.51 15.62 9.69
CA PHE A 287 -7.52 14.64 9.31
C PHE A 287 -7.40 14.55 7.78
N ASP A 288 -6.18 14.36 7.27
CA ASP A 288 -5.89 14.15 5.86
C ASP A 288 -5.73 12.66 5.54
N PHE A 289 -5.00 11.93 6.35
CA PHE A 289 -4.82 10.49 6.20
C PHE A 289 -4.37 9.82 7.50
N PHE A 290 -4.55 8.51 7.54
CA PHE A 290 -4.04 7.63 8.58
C PHE A 290 -3.33 6.43 7.96
N VAL A 291 -2.24 6.02 8.59
CA VAL A 291 -1.57 4.74 8.33
C VAL A 291 -1.32 4.06 9.66
N ILE A 292 -1.71 2.80 9.80
CA ILE A 292 -1.33 1.97 10.94
C ILE A 292 -0.51 0.80 10.41
N GLN A 293 0.69 0.67 10.93
CA GLN A 293 1.65 -0.36 10.58
C GLN A 293 1.94 -1.23 11.79
N ARG A 294 2.00 -2.54 11.59
CA ARG A 294 2.53 -3.45 12.60
C ARG A 294 4.05 -3.40 12.56
N ILE A 295 4.69 -3.06 13.69
CA ILE A 295 6.14 -2.91 13.78
C ILE A 295 6.84 -4.11 14.42
N ALA A 296 6.08 -5.03 15.01
CA ALA A 296 6.59 -6.29 15.51
C ALA A 296 5.59 -7.41 15.23
N THR A 297 6.06 -8.47 14.60
CA THR A 297 5.31 -9.70 14.35
C THR A 297 6.05 -10.85 15.02
N PRO A 298 5.37 -11.72 15.79
CA PRO A 298 6.01 -12.92 16.33
C PRO A 298 6.64 -13.73 15.21
N SER A 299 7.82 -14.25 15.44
CA SER A 299 8.51 -15.05 14.45
C SER A 299 9.16 -16.29 15.04
N ALA A 300 9.37 -17.30 14.19
CA ALA A 300 10.14 -18.49 14.51
C ALA A 300 11.15 -18.77 13.41
N ALA A 301 12.39 -19.02 13.80
CA ALA A 301 13.43 -19.46 12.87
C ALA A 301 13.42 -20.99 12.81
N ILE A 302 13.23 -21.52 11.61
CA ILE A 302 13.44 -22.96 11.31
C ILE A 302 14.85 -23.07 10.74
N THR A 303 15.66 -23.95 11.32
CA THR A 303 17.05 -24.20 10.91
C THR A 303 17.11 -25.26 9.82
N SER A 304 18.34 -25.61 9.38
CA SER A 304 18.58 -26.72 8.46
C SER A 304 18.05 -28.08 8.94
N ALA A 305 17.77 -28.22 10.25
CA ALA A 305 17.08 -29.38 10.80
C ALA A 305 15.60 -29.48 10.37
N LYS A 306 15.06 -28.45 9.70
CA LYS A 306 13.67 -28.34 9.20
C LYS A 306 12.58 -28.33 10.27
N TYR A 307 12.94 -28.31 11.54
CA TYR A 307 12.00 -28.25 12.65
C TYR A 307 12.40 -27.18 13.65
N ALA A 308 11.39 -26.62 14.32
CA ALA A 308 11.56 -25.70 15.44
C ALA A 308 10.38 -25.84 16.40
N THR A 309 10.54 -25.40 17.64
CA THR A 309 9.41 -25.19 18.55
C THR A 309 8.99 -23.72 18.53
N TYR A 310 7.71 -23.46 18.74
CA TYR A 310 7.13 -22.13 18.77
C TYR A 310 6.09 -22.03 19.89
N VAL A 311 6.04 -20.86 20.51
CA VAL A 311 4.97 -20.50 21.46
C VAL A 311 4.27 -19.27 20.94
N ALA A 312 2.96 -19.38 20.75
CA ALA A 312 2.15 -18.28 20.24
C ALA A 312 2.07 -17.13 21.23
N GLN A 313 2.43 -15.91 20.79
CA GLN A 313 2.47 -14.70 21.63
C GLN A 313 1.15 -13.92 21.63
N GLY A 314 0.14 -14.42 20.94
CA GLY A 314 -1.23 -13.94 20.80
C GLY A 314 -1.97 -14.88 19.88
N ASN A 315 -3.21 -14.58 19.52
CA ASN A 315 -3.90 -15.31 18.47
C ASN A 315 -3.20 -15.06 17.13
N VAL A 316 -2.66 -16.11 16.53
CA VAL A 316 -1.89 -16.02 15.29
C VAL A 316 -2.36 -17.00 14.23
N THR A 317 -2.08 -16.71 12.97
CA THR A 317 -2.31 -17.63 11.84
C THR A 317 -1.01 -18.37 11.48
N ILE A 318 -1.15 -19.57 10.90
CA ILE A 318 -0.01 -20.35 10.41
C ILE A 318 0.48 -19.74 9.09
N PRO A 319 1.76 -19.34 8.99
CA PRO A 319 2.29 -18.77 7.76
C PRO A 319 2.45 -19.82 6.65
N SER A 320 2.36 -19.38 5.40
CA SER A 320 2.58 -20.23 4.23
C SER A 320 3.98 -20.88 4.25
N GLY A 321 4.04 -22.16 3.91
CA GLY A 321 5.26 -22.95 3.90
C GLY A 321 5.68 -23.51 5.27
N VAL A 322 4.83 -23.38 6.29
CA VAL A 322 4.98 -24.00 7.59
C VAL A 322 3.86 -24.99 7.82
N THR A 323 4.18 -26.17 8.33
CA THR A 323 3.23 -27.08 8.95
C THR A 323 3.42 -27.04 10.46
N ALA A 324 2.37 -26.71 11.19
CA ALA A 324 2.36 -26.70 12.65
C ALA A 324 1.73 -27.99 13.18
N TYR A 325 2.32 -28.57 14.22
CA TYR A 325 1.87 -29.81 14.83
C TYR A 325 1.61 -29.63 16.33
N THR A 326 0.55 -30.28 16.81
CA THR A 326 0.48 -30.67 18.21
C THR A 326 1.28 -31.96 18.40
N VAL A 327 1.80 -32.15 19.61
CA VAL A 327 2.61 -33.33 19.98
C VAL A 327 1.98 -33.96 21.19
N LYS A 328 1.44 -35.15 21.03
CA LYS A 328 0.83 -35.94 22.14
C LYS A 328 1.79 -37.01 22.59
N LEU A 329 2.05 -37.07 23.90
CA LEU A 329 2.76 -38.16 24.52
C LEU A 329 1.77 -39.28 24.84
N ASP A 330 2.05 -40.49 24.36
CA ASP A 330 1.29 -41.69 24.65
C ASP A 330 2.26 -42.78 25.14
N GLY A 331 2.32 -42.99 26.47
CA GLY A 331 3.29 -43.83 27.09
C GLY A 331 4.74 -43.41 26.80
N GLU A 332 5.46 -44.20 26.04
CA GLU A 332 6.87 -43.94 25.63
C GLU A 332 7.00 -43.48 24.18
N SER A 333 5.89 -43.05 23.53
CA SER A 333 5.87 -42.63 22.16
C SER A 333 5.23 -41.24 21.95
N LEU A 334 5.57 -40.57 20.85
CA LEU A 334 4.97 -39.29 20.45
C LEU A 334 4.12 -39.46 19.21
N THR A 335 2.94 -38.87 19.23
CA THR A 335 2.08 -38.71 18.09
C THR A 335 2.07 -37.26 17.65
N TYR A 336 2.22 -37.01 16.35
CA TYR A 336 2.25 -35.69 15.74
C TYR A 336 0.98 -35.49 14.91
N THR A 337 0.18 -34.48 15.27
CA THR A 337 -1.03 -34.13 14.51
C THR A 337 -0.84 -32.79 13.86
N ALA A 338 -0.87 -32.75 12.51
CA ALA A 338 -0.78 -31.52 11.75
C ALA A 338 -2.07 -30.70 11.93
N LEU A 339 -1.91 -29.41 12.14
CA LEU A 339 -3.01 -28.46 12.17
C LEU A 339 -3.33 -27.99 10.74
N ASP A 340 -4.61 -27.74 10.47
CA ASP A 340 -5.02 -27.12 9.23
C ASP A 340 -4.40 -25.72 9.09
N ALA A 341 -4.07 -25.33 7.85
CA ALA A 341 -3.49 -24.00 7.57
C ALA A 341 -4.42 -22.83 7.98
N SER A 342 -5.72 -23.09 8.06
CA SER A 342 -6.72 -22.11 8.50
C SER A 342 -6.87 -22.03 10.03
N THR A 343 -6.14 -22.86 10.79
CA THR A 343 -6.22 -22.88 12.26
C THR A 343 -5.72 -21.56 12.83
N VAL A 344 -6.54 -20.92 13.67
CA VAL A 344 -6.12 -19.78 14.49
C VAL A 344 -5.54 -20.32 15.78
N ILE A 345 -4.23 -20.17 15.95
CA ILE A 345 -3.50 -20.67 17.12
C ILE A 345 -3.72 -19.71 18.30
N PRO A 346 -4.26 -20.20 19.44
CA PRO A 346 -4.45 -19.39 20.64
C PRO A 346 -3.12 -18.91 21.23
N GLU A 347 -3.14 -17.77 21.91
CA GLU A 347 -2.02 -17.31 22.74
C GLU A 347 -1.57 -18.39 23.72
N GLY A 348 -0.26 -18.50 23.94
CA GLY A 348 0.35 -19.45 24.86
C GLY A 348 0.45 -20.88 24.35
N THR A 349 -0.10 -21.19 23.18
CA THR A 349 -0.02 -22.54 22.60
C THR A 349 1.41 -22.84 22.16
N ALA A 350 1.94 -23.94 22.65
CA ALA A 350 3.24 -24.49 22.26
C ALA A 350 3.07 -25.46 21.10
N LEU A 351 3.86 -25.34 20.04
CA LEU A 351 3.76 -26.15 18.82
C LEU A 351 5.13 -26.62 18.34
N LEU A 352 5.14 -27.72 17.60
CA LEU A 352 6.25 -28.12 16.76
C LEU A 352 5.99 -27.63 15.34
N LEU A 353 6.96 -26.96 14.74
CA LEU A 353 6.93 -26.46 13.38
C LEU A 353 7.81 -27.29 12.46
N ASN A 354 7.37 -27.49 11.23
CA ASN A 354 8.15 -28.03 10.13
C ASN A 354 8.08 -27.12 8.92
N GLY A 355 9.22 -26.86 8.28
CA GLY A 355 9.32 -26.00 7.10
C GLY A 355 10.74 -25.91 6.56
N GLU A 356 10.95 -25.16 5.52
CA GLU A 356 12.27 -24.87 4.99
C GLU A 356 13.07 -23.93 5.94
N ALA A 357 14.40 -23.99 5.86
CA ALA A 357 15.29 -23.21 6.72
C ALA A 357 15.19 -21.71 6.44
N LYS A 358 14.38 -21.00 7.17
CA LYS A 358 14.23 -19.55 7.19
C LYS A 358 13.46 -19.07 8.41
N THR A 359 13.38 -17.78 8.62
CA THR A 359 12.50 -17.17 9.60
C THR A 359 11.09 -17.00 9.00
N TYR A 360 10.08 -17.41 9.75
CA TYR A 360 8.67 -17.27 9.42
C TYR A 360 8.00 -16.33 10.40
N GLU A 361 7.21 -15.39 9.90
CA GLU A 361 6.39 -14.50 10.72
C GLU A 361 5.01 -15.12 10.92
N PHE A 362 4.49 -15.05 12.16
CA PHE A 362 3.17 -15.54 12.56
C PHE A 362 2.24 -14.34 12.75
N PRO A 363 1.45 -13.96 11.72
CA PRO A 363 0.61 -12.77 11.82
C PRO A 363 -0.43 -12.89 12.92
N TYR A 364 -0.57 -11.84 13.72
CA TYR A 364 -1.68 -11.72 14.66
C TYR A 364 -3.02 -11.62 13.93
N THR A 365 -4.07 -12.10 14.56
CA THR A 365 -5.44 -12.06 14.02
C THR A 365 -6.47 -11.75 15.11
N LEU A 366 -7.57 -11.09 14.70
CA LEU A 366 -8.75 -10.87 15.53
C LEU A 366 -9.73 -12.07 15.48
N ALA A 367 -9.47 -13.03 14.59
CA ALA A 367 -10.34 -14.21 14.48
C ALA A 367 -10.37 -15.02 15.77
N THR A 368 -11.52 -15.63 16.02
CA THR A 368 -11.69 -16.51 17.19
C THR A 368 -10.68 -17.64 17.15
N ALA A 369 -10.00 -17.83 18.27
CA ALA A 369 -9.02 -18.91 18.43
C ALA A 369 -9.67 -20.28 18.29
N SER A 370 -8.99 -21.17 17.60
CA SER A 370 -9.39 -22.59 17.50
C SER A 370 -9.14 -23.32 18.80
N THR A 371 -9.98 -24.28 19.14
CA THR A 371 -9.70 -25.19 20.27
C THR A 371 -8.61 -26.18 19.86
N ILE A 372 -7.48 -26.15 20.56
CA ILE A 372 -6.37 -27.08 20.33
C ILE A 372 -6.31 -28.05 21.49
N THR A 373 -6.47 -29.32 21.18
CA THR A 373 -6.45 -30.43 22.15
C THR A 373 -5.28 -31.38 21.87
N ASP A 374 -5.10 -32.39 22.75
CA ASP A 374 -4.11 -33.45 22.57
C ASP A 374 -2.68 -32.91 22.31
N ASN A 375 -2.25 -31.96 23.13
CA ASN A 375 -0.93 -31.37 23.03
C ASN A 375 -0.17 -31.46 24.36
N SER A 376 0.88 -32.23 24.38
CA SER A 376 1.78 -32.42 25.55
C SER A 376 2.92 -31.41 25.58
N LEU A 377 3.08 -30.59 24.52
CA LEU A 377 4.01 -29.47 24.54
C LEU A 377 3.51 -28.38 25.49
N LYS A 378 4.43 -27.81 26.25
CA LYS A 378 4.22 -26.74 27.21
C LYS A 378 5.02 -25.52 26.82
N ALA A 379 4.48 -24.34 27.10
CA ALA A 379 5.17 -23.08 26.94
C ALA A 379 5.98 -22.76 28.20
N SER A 380 7.23 -22.40 28.01
CA SER A 380 8.02 -21.77 29.07
C SER A 380 7.63 -20.29 29.15
N THR A 381 7.14 -19.87 30.33
CA THR A 381 6.63 -18.50 30.55
C THR A 381 7.39 -17.80 31.68
N GLY A 382 7.15 -16.53 31.88
CA GLY A 382 7.75 -15.74 32.96
C GLY A 382 9.28 -15.68 32.85
N GLU A 383 9.97 -16.09 33.91
CA GLU A 383 11.45 -16.14 33.96
C GLU A 383 12.05 -17.41 33.32
N GLY A 384 11.21 -18.26 32.77
CA GLY A 384 11.61 -19.55 32.23
C GLY A 384 11.25 -20.73 33.15
N VAL A 385 11.57 -21.94 32.71
CA VAL A 385 11.33 -23.20 33.44
C VAL A 385 12.65 -23.84 33.73
N THR A 386 12.96 -24.09 35.03
CA THR A 386 14.14 -24.84 35.43
C THR A 386 13.84 -26.34 35.27
N ALA A 387 14.63 -27.02 34.48
CA ALA A 387 14.47 -28.44 34.23
C ALA A 387 14.76 -29.26 35.51
N ASP A 388 13.86 -30.19 35.84
CA ASP A 388 13.98 -31.14 36.94
C ASP A 388 14.20 -32.59 36.48
N GLY A 389 14.35 -32.76 35.16
CA GLY A 389 14.50 -34.08 34.53
C GLY A 389 13.22 -34.62 33.89
N THR A 390 12.09 -33.89 34.00
CA THR A 390 10.84 -34.23 33.30
C THR A 390 10.62 -33.42 32.02
N GLN A 391 11.41 -32.38 31.78
CA GLN A 391 11.33 -31.53 30.59
C GLN A 391 12.26 -32.04 29.50
N TYR A 392 11.76 -32.06 28.27
CA TYR A 392 12.49 -32.42 27.04
C TYR A 392 12.45 -31.28 26.05
N ILE A 393 13.61 -30.94 25.52
CA ILE A 393 13.77 -29.86 24.55
C ILE A 393 14.09 -30.43 23.16
N LEU A 394 13.60 -29.74 22.12
CA LEU A 394 13.94 -30.08 20.75
C LEU A 394 15.43 -29.77 20.49
N ALA A 395 16.18 -30.77 20.13
CA ALA A 395 17.60 -30.66 19.80
C ALA A 395 17.98 -31.61 18.67
N ASN A 396 19.07 -31.28 17.97
CA ASN A 396 19.72 -32.18 17.05
C ASN A 396 21.09 -32.56 17.63
N VAL A 397 21.20 -33.81 18.06
CA VAL A 397 22.42 -34.35 18.65
C VAL A 397 22.99 -35.40 17.71
N ASP A 398 24.23 -35.20 17.28
CA ASP A 398 24.94 -36.09 16.36
C ASP A 398 24.13 -36.44 15.09
N GLY A 399 23.39 -35.47 14.56
CA GLY A 399 22.56 -35.64 13.36
C GLY A 399 21.19 -36.26 13.63
N THR A 400 20.86 -36.60 14.87
CA THR A 400 19.56 -37.15 15.26
C THR A 400 18.69 -36.05 15.89
N LEU A 401 17.59 -35.72 15.24
CA LEU A 401 16.65 -34.70 15.69
C LEU A 401 15.57 -35.33 16.58
N GLY A 402 15.27 -34.68 17.70
CA GLY A 402 14.22 -35.13 18.60
C GLY A 402 14.11 -34.32 19.87
N PHE A 403 13.23 -34.76 20.76
CA PHE A 403 13.11 -34.21 22.10
C PHE A 403 14.05 -34.94 23.04
N TYR A 404 15.03 -34.27 23.57
CA TYR A 404 16.03 -34.79 24.52
C TYR A 404 15.73 -34.29 25.91
N GLN A 405 15.90 -35.19 26.90
CA GLN A 405 15.76 -34.83 28.31
C GLN A 405 16.70 -33.66 28.64
N ALA A 406 16.16 -32.56 29.12
CA ALA A 406 16.96 -31.41 29.55
C ALA A 406 17.75 -31.76 30.81
N THR A 407 18.99 -31.33 30.92
CA THR A 407 19.82 -31.51 32.11
C THR A 407 19.17 -30.80 33.29
N THR A 408 19.03 -31.51 34.38
CA THR A 408 18.47 -30.96 35.63
C THR A 408 19.23 -29.70 36.05
N GLY A 409 18.50 -28.65 36.41
CA GLY A 409 19.04 -27.35 36.76
C GLY A 409 19.23 -26.41 35.54
N THR A 410 19.06 -26.88 34.29
CA THR A 410 19.09 -26.00 33.10
C THR A 410 17.79 -25.20 33.01
N THR A 411 17.90 -23.91 32.75
CA THR A 411 16.73 -23.05 32.49
C THR A 411 16.33 -23.09 31.03
N ILE A 412 15.08 -23.47 30.77
CA ILE A 412 14.42 -23.32 29.47
C ILE A 412 13.87 -21.92 29.41
N ALA A 413 14.45 -21.06 28.55
CA ALA A 413 14.11 -19.65 28.48
C ALA A 413 12.62 -19.43 28.16
N ALA A 414 12.06 -18.33 28.63
CA ALA A 414 10.71 -17.88 28.28
C ALA A 414 10.51 -17.81 26.77
N GLY A 415 9.32 -18.14 26.31
CA GLY A 415 8.97 -18.16 24.88
C GLY A 415 9.46 -19.43 24.13
N LYS A 416 10.10 -20.37 24.81
CA LYS A 416 10.45 -21.69 24.26
C LYS A 416 9.39 -22.72 24.61
N ALA A 417 9.23 -23.71 23.75
CA ALA A 417 8.38 -24.85 24.04
C ALA A 417 9.23 -26.08 24.47
N TYR A 418 8.69 -26.86 25.36
CA TYR A 418 9.26 -28.13 25.81
C TYR A 418 8.18 -29.19 25.89
N LEU A 419 8.58 -30.48 25.84
CA LEU A 419 7.71 -31.60 26.11
C LEU A 419 7.79 -31.91 27.60
N GLU A 420 6.65 -32.01 28.26
CA GLU A 420 6.57 -32.45 29.65
C GLU A 420 6.26 -33.96 29.70
N VAL A 421 7.10 -34.70 30.37
CA VAL A 421 7.06 -36.18 30.43
C VAL A 421 6.88 -36.62 31.89
N PRO A 422 5.94 -37.52 32.20
CA PRO A 422 5.80 -38.04 33.55
C PRO A 422 7.11 -38.59 34.10
N ALA A 423 7.39 -38.37 35.38
CA ALA A 423 8.66 -38.73 36.03
C ALA A 423 9.05 -40.20 35.83
N GLU A 424 8.08 -41.14 35.88
CA GLU A 424 8.36 -42.56 35.67
C GLU A 424 8.79 -42.85 34.23
N THR A 425 8.15 -42.23 33.23
CA THR A 425 8.56 -42.32 31.80
C THR A 425 9.92 -41.67 31.61
N ALA A 426 10.19 -40.54 32.23
CA ALA A 426 11.44 -39.79 32.11
C ALA A 426 12.65 -40.55 32.72
N LYS A 427 12.43 -41.48 33.63
CA LYS A 427 13.48 -42.42 34.13
C LYS A 427 13.90 -43.40 33.06
N ALA A 428 12.95 -43.87 32.23
CA ALA A 428 13.17 -44.94 31.27
C ALA A 428 13.59 -44.38 29.88
N VAL A 429 12.95 -43.30 29.43
CA VAL A 429 13.14 -42.73 28.08
C VAL A 429 13.93 -41.43 28.19
N LYS A 430 15.05 -41.34 27.51
CA LYS A 430 15.90 -40.13 27.50
C LYS A 430 15.78 -39.32 26.22
N PHE A 431 15.09 -39.86 25.21
CA PHE A 431 14.99 -39.29 23.88
C PHE A 431 13.73 -39.77 23.17
N PHE A 432 13.05 -38.84 22.48
CA PHE A 432 11.95 -39.10 21.56
C PHE A 432 12.31 -38.54 20.17
N GLY A 433 12.48 -39.45 19.20
CA GLY A 433 12.84 -39.06 17.83
C GLY A 433 11.70 -38.36 17.09
N ILE A 434 12.03 -37.43 16.19
CA ILE A 434 11.08 -36.82 15.25
C ILE A 434 11.27 -37.48 13.87
N GLY A 435 10.20 -38.09 13.39
CA GLY A 435 9.89 -38.52 12.05
C GLY A 435 10.99 -38.62 11.00
N THR A 436 11.75 -39.68 11.03
CA THR A 436 12.03 -40.43 9.82
C THR A 436 11.54 -41.85 10.05
N THR A 437 10.80 -42.42 9.10
CA THR A 437 10.37 -43.80 9.04
C THR A 437 11.54 -44.79 8.93
N THR A 438 12.67 -44.51 9.53
CA THR A 438 13.84 -45.39 9.72
C THR A 438 14.38 -45.32 11.12
N GLY A 439 13.65 -44.74 12.05
CA GLY A 439 13.89 -44.95 13.47
C GLY A 439 13.16 -46.21 13.88
N ILE A 440 13.74 -47.01 14.75
CA ILE A 440 13.10 -48.09 15.46
C ILE A 440 11.85 -47.50 16.14
N SER A 441 10.73 -47.40 15.37
CA SER A 441 9.40 -47.25 16.00
C SER A 441 9.27 -48.47 16.90
N ASN A 442 9.17 -48.23 18.20
CA ASN A 442 8.92 -49.20 19.25
C ASN A 442 8.75 -50.59 18.72
N VAL A 443 9.74 -51.45 18.99
CA VAL A 443 9.47 -52.86 18.97
C VAL A 443 8.34 -53.05 20.02
N SER A 444 7.10 -52.98 19.54
CA SER A 444 5.97 -53.48 20.30
C SER A 444 6.39 -54.87 20.65
N THR A 445 6.64 -55.09 21.94
CA THR A 445 6.84 -56.42 22.47
C THR A 445 5.49 -57.14 22.51
N THR A 446 4.85 -57.23 21.33
CA THR A 446 3.86 -58.25 21.08
C THR A 446 4.67 -59.53 20.93
N THR A 447 4.85 -60.25 22.04
CA THR A 447 5.39 -61.61 22.14
C THR A 447 6.63 -61.80 21.25
N ALA A 448 7.79 -61.31 21.74
CA ALA A 448 9.08 -61.73 21.20
C ALA A 448 9.04 -63.25 21.08
N ASP A 449 9.23 -63.72 19.84
CA ASP A 449 9.34 -65.15 19.53
C ASP A 449 10.51 -65.65 20.37
N LYS A 450 10.18 -66.13 21.57
CA LYS A 450 11.20 -66.58 22.53
C LYS A 450 12.00 -67.69 21.86
N GLY A 451 13.26 -67.34 21.48
CA GLY A 451 14.14 -68.25 20.79
C GLY A 451 14.58 -67.77 19.38
N ALA A 452 14.08 -66.63 18.87
CA ALA A 452 14.55 -66.10 17.59
C ALA A 452 15.88 -65.35 17.74
N TYR A 453 16.74 -65.52 16.76
CA TYR A 453 18.00 -64.75 16.61
C TYR A 453 17.82 -63.65 15.61
N TYR A 454 18.37 -62.45 15.89
CA TYR A 454 18.37 -61.31 14.98
C TYR A 454 19.80 -60.84 14.75
N ASN A 455 20.15 -60.49 13.53
CA ASN A 455 21.43 -59.84 13.22
C ASN A 455 21.44 -58.39 13.75
N LEU A 456 22.55 -57.67 13.58
CA LEU A 456 22.65 -56.27 14.03
C LEU A 456 21.80 -55.29 13.19
N GLN A 457 21.27 -55.73 12.07
CA GLN A 457 20.32 -54.98 11.23
C GLN A 457 18.85 -55.28 11.61
N GLY A 458 18.61 -56.08 12.68
CA GLY A 458 17.27 -56.43 13.14
C GLY A 458 16.56 -57.50 12.31
N MET A 459 17.20 -58.15 11.37
CA MET A 459 16.62 -59.23 10.57
C MET A 459 16.70 -60.55 11.31
N LYS A 460 15.58 -61.30 11.32
CA LYS A 460 15.49 -62.64 11.93
C LYS A 460 16.40 -63.61 11.17
N VAL A 461 17.26 -64.32 11.93
CA VAL A 461 18.19 -65.32 11.40
C VAL A 461 17.75 -66.68 11.88
N LEU A 462 17.38 -67.55 10.93
CA LEU A 462 16.84 -68.88 11.26
C LEU A 462 17.95 -69.87 11.72
N ARG A 463 19.17 -69.68 11.28
CA ARG A 463 20.34 -70.47 11.68
C ARG A 463 21.53 -69.52 11.87
N PRO A 464 21.77 -69.02 13.06
CA PRO A 464 22.89 -68.14 13.32
C PRO A 464 24.20 -68.89 13.15
N ALA A 465 25.06 -68.35 12.33
CA ALA A 465 26.44 -68.85 12.16
C ALA A 465 27.38 -68.01 13.05
N LYS A 466 28.71 -68.09 12.84
CA LYS A 466 29.69 -67.27 13.55
C LYS A 466 29.36 -65.76 13.39
N GLY A 467 29.26 -65.02 14.48
CA GLY A 467 28.97 -63.58 14.44
C GLY A 467 28.29 -63.08 15.73
N ILE A 468 27.79 -61.79 15.65
CA ILE A 468 27.10 -61.18 16.74
C ILE A 468 25.58 -61.13 16.41
N PHE A 469 24.77 -61.59 17.33
CA PHE A 469 23.33 -61.67 17.20
C PHE A 469 22.62 -61.08 18.44
N ILE A 470 21.37 -60.74 18.30
CA ILE A 470 20.50 -60.43 19.41
C ILE A 470 19.57 -61.62 19.61
N HIS A 471 19.55 -62.18 20.81
CA HIS A 471 18.68 -63.28 21.20
C HIS A 471 18.06 -63.01 22.57
N ASN A 472 16.72 -63.04 22.63
CA ASN A 472 15.95 -62.69 23.84
C ASN A 472 16.34 -61.31 24.41
N GLY A 473 16.56 -60.30 23.54
CA GLY A 473 16.93 -58.93 23.93
C GLY A 473 18.39 -58.80 24.42
N LYS A 474 19.19 -59.83 24.37
CA LYS A 474 20.60 -59.80 24.80
C LYS A 474 21.56 -60.04 23.61
N LYS A 475 22.69 -59.38 23.66
CA LYS A 475 23.79 -59.62 22.72
C LYS A 475 24.36 -61.00 22.92
N LEU A 476 24.40 -61.79 21.86
CA LEU A 476 25.02 -63.12 21.82
C LEU A 476 26.17 -63.12 20.77
N VAL A 477 27.32 -63.64 21.16
CA VAL A 477 28.46 -63.84 20.25
C VAL A 477 28.59 -65.32 20.02
N ILE A 478 28.43 -65.76 18.76
CA ILE A 478 28.67 -67.12 18.34
C ILE A 478 30.07 -67.16 17.71
N LYS A 479 30.97 -67.92 18.29
CA LYS A 479 32.40 -68.09 17.88
C LYS A 479 32.59 -69.09 16.76
#